data_7bb38f3c3adb223723ae6ca1bea6395c
#
_entry.id   7bb38f3c3adb223723ae6ca1bea6395c
#
_cell.length_a   1.000
_cell.length_b   1.000
_cell.length_c   1.000
_cell.angle_alpha   90.00
_cell.angle_beta   90.00
_cell.angle_gamma   90.00
#
_symmetry.space_group_name_H-M   'P 1'
#
loop_
_entity.id
_entity.type
_entity.pdbx_description
1 polymer ?
#
loop_
_entity_poly.entity_id
_entity_poly.type
_entity_poly.pdbx_seq_one_letter_code
_entity_poly.pdbx_strand_id
1 'polypeptide(L)'
;MTIKDKVIVITGASRGLGRALTDVFAKEGAKLILSSRQGDTFENESRELGAGFFPADVTDESQVAKLADFAVQKFGRIDVWINNAGIWIPHAPIEEMDLKRVHDMVEVNLFGTIHGSKAALIQMKKQGSGTIINILSTSALEGRAGSSGYCASKYAAVGFTESLRLEAQPENIKVLAVYPGGMQTHLFDEQKPADYDKYMAPDFVAEAIIGNLKKENPEEELIIRRV
;
A
#
# COMPACT_ATOMS: atom_id res chain seq x y z
N MET A 1 17.69 -2.86 5.03
CA MET A 1 17.66 -2.30 6.42
C MET A 1 17.30 -3.37 7.44
N THR A 2 17.60 -3.16 8.75
CA THR A 2 17.05 -3.96 9.85
C THR A 2 15.64 -3.51 10.16
N ILE A 3 14.70 -4.44 10.32
CA ILE A 3 13.26 -4.12 10.54
C ILE A 3 12.91 -3.89 12.01
N LYS A 4 13.61 -4.59 12.91
CA LYS A 4 13.37 -4.46 14.36
C LYS A 4 13.40 -2.99 14.80
N ASP A 5 12.42 -2.61 15.60
CA ASP A 5 12.20 -1.25 16.14
C ASP A 5 11.88 -0.15 15.10
N LYS A 6 11.78 -0.49 13.80
CA LYS A 6 11.36 0.47 12.77
C LYS A 6 9.89 0.79 12.88
N VAL A 7 9.55 2.06 12.73
CA VAL A 7 8.17 2.54 12.72
C VAL A 7 7.60 2.42 11.30
N ILE A 8 6.59 1.57 11.15
CA ILE A 8 6.00 1.25 9.85
C ILE A 8 4.52 1.58 9.86
N VAL A 9 4.09 2.43 8.95
CA VAL A 9 2.68 2.77 8.72
C VAL A 9 2.15 1.95 7.55
N ILE A 10 0.99 1.29 7.73
CA ILE A 10 0.34 0.48 6.69
C ILE A 10 -1.10 0.95 6.51
N THR A 11 -1.45 1.43 5.32
CA THR A 11 -2.84 1.74 4.96
C THR A 11 -3.54 0.51 4.41
N GLY A 12 -4.87 0.38 4.65
CA GLY A 12 -5.62 -0.82 4.23
C GLY A 12 -5.15 -2.09 4.94
N ALA A 13 -4.76 -1.99 6.21
CA ALA A 13 -4.11 -3.04 6.98
C ALA A 13 -5.05 -4.17 7.45
N SER A 14 -6.38 -3.98 7.40
CA SER A 14 -7.35 -4.89 8.06
C SER A 14 -7.53 -6.25 7.36
N ARG A 15 -7.16 -6.38 6.10
CA ARG A 15 -7.36 -7.61 5.31
C ARG A 15 -6.38 -7.75 4.15
N GLY A 16 -6.37 -8.92 3.51
CA GLY A 16 -5.57 -9.19 2.31
C GLY A 16 -4.08 -8.93 2.51
N LEU A 17 -3.44 -8.28 1.56
CA LEU A 17 -2.00 -7.99 1.63
C LEU A 17 -1.64 -7.10 2.83
N GLY A 18 -2.48 -6.11 3.18
CA GLY A 18 -2.22 -5.26 4.33
C GLY A 18 -2.15 -6.03 5.64
N ARG A 19 -3.00 -7.06 5.82
CA ARG A 19 -2.95 -7.94 6.98
C ARG A 19 -1.69 -8.83 6.96
N ALA A 20 -1.36 -9.41 5.81
CA ALA A 20 -0.15 -10.21 5.67
C ALA A 20 1.12 -9.38 5.95
N LEU A 21 1.18 -8.14 5.47
CA LEU A 21 2.26 -7.20 5.81
C LEU A 21 2.33 -6.92 7.31
N THR A 22 1.18 -6.70 7.95
CA THR A 22 1.10 -6.51 9.40
C THR A 22 1.74 -7.68 10.14
N ASP A 23 1.35 -8.91 9.78
CA ASP A 23 1.82 -10.12 10.45
C ASP A 23 3.32 -10.36 10.25
N VAL A 24 3.82 -10.13 9.02
CA VAL A 24 5.25 -10.30 8.71
C VAL A 24 6.10 -9.24 9.43
N PHE A 25 5.70 -7.97 9.41
CA PHE A 25 6.43 -6.91 10.10
C PHE A 25 6.38 -7.02 11.62
N ALA A 26 5.26 -7.49 12.19
CA ALA A 26 5.15 -7.76 13.62
C ALA A 26 6.13 -8.87 14.06
N LYS A 27 6.23 -9.96 13.30
CA LYS A 27 7.20 -11.06 13.56
C LYS A 27 8.65 -10.58 13.56
N GLU A 28 8.97 -9.57 12.76
CA GLU A 28 10.31 -8.95 12.71
C GLU A 28 10.55 -7.90 13.79
N GLY A 29 9.60 -7.66 14.68
CA GLY A 29 9.71 -6.72 15.79
C GLY A 29 9.59 -5.26 15.39
N ALA A 30 8.87 -4.94 14.30
CA ALA A 30 8.55 -3.57 13.92
C ALA A 30 7.56 -2.93 14.89
N LYS A 31 7.60 -1.60 15.00
CA LYS A 31 6.58 -0.76 15.63
C LYS A 31 5.55 -0.38 14.58
N LEU A 32 4.34 -0.89 14.70
CA LEU A 32 3.33 -0.75 13.67
C LEU A 32 2.31 0.34 13.98
N ILE A 33 1.95 1.10 12.95
CA ILE A 33 0.78 1.95 12.88
C ILE A 33 -0.08 1.41 11.73
N LEU A 34 -1.26 0.93 12.09
CA LEU A 34 -2.19 0.27 11.18
C LEU A 34 -3.38 1.19 10.92
N SER A 35 -3.81 1.27 9.67
CA SER A 35 -4.96 2.08 9.30
C SER A 35 -5.89 1.35 8.36
N SER A 36 -7.19 1.50 8.62
CA SER A 36 -8.30 1.10 7.75
C SER A 36 -9.52 1.99 8.01
N ARG A 37 -10.53 1.91 7.15
CA ARG A 37 -11.79 2.69 7.32
C ARG A 37 -12.66 2.18 8.47
N GLN A 38 -12.62 0.88 8.77
CA GLN A 38 -13.44 0.23 9.80
C GLN A 38 -12.58 -0.06 11.03
N GLY A 39 -13.10 0.30 12.22
CA GLY A 39 -12.33 0.39 13.45
C GLY A 39 -12.44 -0.81 14.38
N ASP A 40 -13.65 -1.17 14.82
CA ASP A 40 -13.82 -1.83 16.12
C ASP A 40 -13.12 -3.18 16.29
N THR A 41 -13.32 -4.12 15.38
CA THR A 41 -12.71 -5.46 15.50
C THR A 41 -11.21 -5.41 15.25
N PHE A 42 -10.80 -4.68 14.22
CA PHE A 42 -9.39 -4.59 13.83
C PHE A 42 -8.56 -3.74 14.81
N GLU A 43 -9.18 -2.77 15.49
CA GLU A 43 -8.52 -2.00 16.55
C GLU A 43 -8.12 -2.91 17.73
N ASN A 44 -9.00 -3.82 18.14
CA ASN A 44 -8.68 -4.78 19.21
C ASN A 44 -7.53 -5.72 18.81
N GLU A 45 -7.57 -6.28 17.61
CA GLU A 45 -6.47 -7.10 17.08
C GLU A 45 -5.15 -6.32 17.02
N SER A 46 -5.20 -5.04 16.62
CA SER A 46 -4.02 -4.17 16.58
C SER A 46 -3.42 -3.95 17.97
N ARG A 47 -4.27 -3.80 19.00
CA ARG A 47 -3.81 -3.68 20.39
C ARG A 47 -3.12 -4.96 20.89
N GLU A 48 -3.65 -6.12 20.54
CA GLU A 48 -3.04 -7.41 20.89
C GLU A 48 -1.64 -7.57 20.27
N LEU A 49 -1.43 -7.02 19.09
CA LEU A 49 -0.12 -6.95 18.43
C LEU A 49 0.81 -5.86 19.00
N GLY A 50 0.35 -5.05 19.97
CA GLY A 50 1.10 -3.89 20.44
C GLY A 50 1.19 -2.74 19.43
N ALA A 51 0.43 -2.80 18.32
CA ALA A 51 0.40 -1.79 17.29
C ALA A 51 -0.44 -0.56 17.69
N GLY A 52 -0.21 0.57 17.03
CA GLY A 52 -1.15 1.69 17.01
C GLY A 52 -2.18 1.48 15.92
N PHE A 53 -3.44 1.80 16.20
CA PHE A 53 -4.49 1.85 15.19
C PHE A 53 -5.02 3.27 15.06
N PHE A 54 -5.21 3.72 13.82
CA PHE A 54 -5.85 5.00 13.51
C PHE A 54 -6.81 4.83 12.32
N PRO A 55 -8.12 5.03 12.50
CA PRO A 55 -9.08 4.93 11.41
C PRO A 55 -8.90 6.09 10.43
N ALA A 56 -8.70 5.78 9.15
CA ALA A 56 -8.63 6.79 8.12
C ALA A 56 -9.17 6.28 6.78
N ASP A 57 -9.92 7.14 6.09
CA ASP A 57 -10.19 7.00 4.68
C ASP A 57 -9.04 7.64 3.88
N VAL A 58 -8.38 6.86 3.04
CA VAL A 58 -7.24 7.35 2.26
C VAL A 58 -7.63 8.38 1.19
N THR A 59 -8.92 8.50 0.87
CA THR A 59 -9.45 9.53 -0.03
C THR A 59 -9.57 10.90 0.64
N ASP A 60 -9.50 10.95 1.97
CA ASP A 60 -9.51 12.20 2.76
C ASP A 60 -8.08 12.57 3.18
N GLU A 61 -7.52 13.58 2.53
CA GLU A 61 -6.16 14.05 2.80
C GLU A 61 -5.95 14.43 4.27
N SER A 62 -6.98 15.02 4.92
CA SER A 62 -6.88 15.47 6.30
C SER A 62 -6.79 14.29 7.29
N GLN A 63 -7.52 13.21 7.02
CA GLN A 63 -7.43 11.99 7.84
C GLN A 63 -6.08 11.31 7.68
N VAL A 64 -5.53 11.29 6.46
CA VAL A 64 -4.20 10.72 6.20
C VAL A 64 -3.10 11.56 6.85
N ALA A 65 -3.22 12.89 6.85
CA ALA A 65 -2.29 13.76 7.59
C ALA A 65 -2.32 13.47 9.10
N LYS A 66 -3.53 13.32 9.68
CA LYS A 66 -3.70 12.96 11.10
C LYS A 66 -3.14 11.57 11.42
N LEU A 67 -3.22 10.61 10.49
CA LEU A 67 -2.58 9.30 10.64
C LEU A 67 -1.05 9.44 10.76
N ALA A 68 -0.43 10.29 9.95
CA ALA A 68 1.02 10.57 10.05
C ALA A 68 1.37 11.25 11.38
N ASP A 69 0.57 12.23 11.81
CA ASP A 69 0.76 12.90 13.10
C ASP A 69 0.63 11.91 14.27
N PHE A 70 -0.36 11.00 14.21
CA PHE A 70 -0.54 9.95 15.22
C PHE A 70 0.68 9.02 15.29
N ALA A 71 1.25 8.63 14.15
CA ALA A 71 2.46 7.80 14.10
C ALA A 71 3.65 8.49 14.79
N VAL A 72 3.83 9.79 14.50
CA VAL A 72 4.88 10.60 15.10
C VAL A 72 4.64 10.82 16.59
N GLN A 73 3.40 11.10 16.99
CA GLN A 73 3.06 11.25 18.41
C GLN A 73 3.33 9.97 19.21
N LYS A 74 3.05 8.81 18.62
CA LYS A 74 3.19 7.51 19.31
C LYS A 74 4.64 7.03 19.36
N PHE A 75 5.40 7.17 18.27
CA PHE A 75 6.73 6.57 18.12
C PHE A 75 7.84 7.54 17.72
N GLY A 76 7.55 8.83 17.58
CA GLY A 76 8.53 9.89 17.32
C GLY A 76 8.99 10.04 15.88
N ARG A 77 8.66 9.06 14.99
CA ARG A 77 9.15 9.02 13.61
C ARG A 77 8.32 8.10 12.72
N ILE A 78 8.60 8.13 11.43
CA ILE A 78 8.09 7.16 10.43
C ILE A 78 9.29 6.68 9.61
N ASP A 79 9.66 5.40 9.74
CA ASP A 79 10.76 4.82 8.94
C ASP A 79 10.28 4.29 7.58
N VAL A 80 9.09 3.67 7.56
CA VAL A 80 8.47 3.13 6.33
C VAL A 80 6.99 3.51 6.30
N TRP A 81 6.54 3.99 5.16
CA TRP A 81 5.12 4.21 4.87
C TRP A 81 4.68 3.34 3.70
N ILE A 82 3.67 2.51 3.90
CA ILE A 82 3.17 1.59 2.86
C ILE A 82 1.77 2.03 2.43
N ASN A 83 1.66 2.58 1.22
CA ASN A 83 0.41 2.85 0.54
C ASN A 83 -0.11 1.53 -0.06
N ASN A 84 -0.88 0.79 0.76
CA ASN A 84 -1.42 -0.51 0.38
C ASN A 84 -2.93 -0.46 0.12
N ALA A 85 -3.66 0.49 0.69
CA ALA A 85 -5.10 0.61 0.45
C ALA A 85 -5.40 0.66 -1.06
N GLY A 86 -6.35 -0.14 -1.50
CA GLY A 86 -6.73 -0.22 -2.90
C GLY A 86 -8.04 -0.96 -3.09
N ILE A 87 -8.74 -0.66 -4.18
CA ILE A 87 -9.95 -1.34 -4.61
C ILE A 87 -9.87 -1.73 -6.09
N TRP A 88 -10.69 -2.67 -6.46
CA TRP A 88 -10.87 -3.16 -7.81
C TRP A 88 -12.38 -3.30 -8.07
N ILE A 89 -12.77 -3.21 -9.32
CA ILE A 89 -14.13 -3.47 -9.77
C ILE A 89 -14.12 -4.60 -10.79
N PRO A 90 -15.19 -5.41 -10.90
CA PRO A 90 -15.31 -6.47 -11.89
C PRO A 90 -14.99 -5.99 -13.30
N HIS A 91 -14.45 -6.90 -14.10
CA HIS A 91 -14.15 -6.62 -15.50
C HIS A 91 -15.43 -6.36 -16.28
N ALA A 92 -15.44 -5.32 -17.09
CA ALA A 92 -16.52 -4.98 -18.02
C ALA A 92 -15.95 -4.35 -19.30
N PRO A 93 -16.59 -4.55 -20.46
CA PRO A 93 -16.32 -3.76 -21.65
C PRO A 93 -16.49 -2.26 -21.35
N ILE A 94 -15.79 -1.38 -22.08
CA ILE A 94 -15.80 0.06 -21.76
C ILE A 94 -17.20 0.68 -21.84
N GLU A 95 -18.04 0.21 -22.75
CA GLU A 95 -19.42 0.64 -22.94
C GLU A 95 -20.38 0.25 -21.81
N GLU A 96 -20.02 -0.74 -21.00
CA GLU A 96 -20.79 -1.23 -19.85
C GLU A 96 -20.20 -0.79 -18.51
N MET A 97 -19.08 -0.06 -18.53
CA MET A 97 -18.33 0.29 -17.32
C MET A 97 -19.06 1.37 -16.52
N ASP A 98 -19.26 1.12 -15.22
CA ASP A 98 -19.77 2.12 -14.29
C ASP A 98 -18.68 3.18 -13.98
N LEU A 99 -18.79 4.33 -14.63
CA LEU A 99 -17.83 5.42 -14.48
C LEU A 99 -17.77 5.98 -13.06
N LYS A 100 -18.88 5.93 -12.30
CA LYS A 100 -18.85 6.35 -10.90
C LYS A 100 -17.91 5.44 -10.08
N ARG A 101 -18.02 4.14 -10.27
CA ARG A 101 -17.12 3.17 -9.61
C ARG A 101 -15.67 3.33 -10.06
N VAL A 102 -15.44 3.70 -11.32
CA VAL A 102 -14.09 4.03 -11.82
C VAL A 102 -13.53 5.26 -11.11
N HIS A 103 -14.34 6.31 -10.93
CA HIS A 103 -13.95 7.49 -10.15
C HIS A 103 -13.59 7.11 -8.71
N ASP A 104 -14.45 6.38 -8.02
CA ASP A 104 -14.20 5.93 -6.64
C ASP A 104 -12.91 5.10 -6.57
N MET A 105 -12.62 4.30 -7.59
CA MET A 105 -11.39 3.51 -7.68
C MET A 105 -10.14 4.38 -7.91
N VAL A 106 -10.23 5.43 -8.72
CA VAL A 106 -9.13 6.40 -8.92
C VAL A 106 -8.88 7.16 -7.62
N GLU A 107 -9.92 7.58 -6.91
CA GLU A 107 -9.80 8.25 -5.61
C GLU A 107 -9.01 7.39 -4.62
N VAL A 108 -9.32 6.10 -4.51
CA VAL A 108 -8.61 5.21 -3.59
C VAL A 108 -7.20 4.86 -4.09
N ASN A 109 -7.07 4.39 -5.35
CA ASN A 109 -5.83 3.79 -5.84
C ASN A 109 -4.76 4.84 -6.19
N LEU A 110 -5.17 6.03 -6.65
CA LEU A 110 -4.27 7.11 -7.02
C LEU A 110 -4.20 8.19 -5.94
N PHE A 111 -5.32 8.87 -5.64
CA PHE A 111 -5.31 9.96 -4.66
C PHE A 111 -4.98 9.47 -3.26
N GLY A 112 -5.46 8.29 -2.85
CA GLY A 112 -5.03 7.66 -1.59
C GLY A 112 -3.52 7.42 -1.51
N THR A 113 -2.89 7.02 -2.63
CA THR A 113 -1.43 6.87 -2.73
C THR A 113 -0.73 8.23 -2.67
N ILE A 114 -1.28 9.27 -3.32
CA ILE A 114 -0.74 10.64 -3.30
C ILE A 114 -0.81 11.21 -1.88
N HIS A 115 -1.96 11.12 -1.21
CA HIS A 115 -2.15 11.63 0.15
C HIS A 115 -1.20 10.98 1.14
N GLY A 116 -1.09 9.64 1.11
CA GLY A 116 -0.17 8.91 1.99
C GLY A 116 1.29 9.25 1.73
N SER A 117 1.69 9.31 0.46
CA SER A 117 3.04 9.69 0.07
C SER A 117 3.38 11.13 0.50
N LYS A 118 2.44 12.08 0.33
CA LYS A 118 2.61 13.46 0.77
C LYS A 118 2.80 13.56 2.28
N ALA A 119 1.93 12.89 3.06
CA ALA A 119 2.02 12.89 4.51
C ALA A 119 3.34 12.28 5.01
N ALA A 120 3.74 11.15 4.42
CA ALA A 120 5.02 10.49 4.73
C ALA A 120 6.22 11.37 4.36
N LEU A 121 6.25 11.94 3.15
CA LEU A 121 7.35 12.76 2.67
C LEU A 121 7.58 14.00 3.55
N ILE A 122 6.50 14.70 3.94
CA ILE A 122 6.59 15.86 4.85
C ILE A 122 7.30 15.49 6.15
N GLN A 123 6.97 14.34 6.74
CA GLN A 123 7.58 13.89 7.98
C GLN A 123 9.00 13.38 7.76
N MET A 124 9.23 12.59 6.71
CA MET A 124 10.54 12.01 6.40
C MET A 124 11.59 13.07 6.03
N LYS A 125 11.19 14.19 5.40
CA LYS A 125 12.07 15.35 5.17
C LYS A 125 12.56 15.95 6.48
N LYS A 126 11.70 16.08 7.50
CA LYS A 126 12.11 16.57 8.83
C LYS A 126 13.10 15.62 9.52
N GLN A 127 13.01 14.32 9.21
CA GLN A 127 13.88 13.27 9.78
C GLN A 127 15.19 13.09 9.01
N GLY A 128 15.28 13.56 7.75
CA GLY A 128 16.39 13.35 6.83
C GLY A 128 16.50 11.90 6.31
N SER A 129 15.47 11.09 6.46
CA SER A 129 15.45 9.70 5.98
C SER A 129 14.07 9.08 6.02
N GLY A 130 13.82 8.08 5.17
CA GLY A 130 12.60 7.30 5.17
C GLY A 130 12.48 6.41 3.93
N THR A 131 11.44 5.58 3.90
CA THR A 131 11.10 4.77 2.72
C THR A 131 9.59 4.79 2.52
N ILE A 132 9.15 5.17 1.34
CA ILE A 132 7.76 5.09 0.90
C ILE A 132 7.62 3.88 -0.03
N ILE A 133 6.61 3.05 0.20
CA ILE A 133 6.30 1.88 -0.64
C ILE A 133 4.91 2.05 -1.20
N ASN A 134 4.79 2.09 -2.53
CA ASN A 134 3.52 2.16 -3.23
C ASN A 134 3.15 0.78 -3.78
N ILE A 135 2.03 0.21 -3.32
CA ILE A 135 1.53 -1.07 -3.83
C ILE A 135 0.71 -0.79 -5.10
N LEU A 136 1.33 -1.08 -6.22
CA LEU A 136 0.78 -0.90 -7.56
C LEU A 136 0.10 -2.21 -8.04
N SER A 137 0.42 -2.68 -9.23
CA SER A 137 -0.06 -3.95 -9.81
C SER A 137 0.69 -4.26 -11.09
N THR A 138 0.80 -5.53 -11.47
CA THR A 138 1.21 -5.90 -12.83
C THR A 138 0.26 -5.38 -13.91
N SER A 139 -0.98 -5.02 -13.57
CA SER A 139 -1.93 -4.30 -14.46
C SER A 139 -1.50 -2.86 -14.77
N ALA A 140 -0.44 -2.35 -14.16
CA ALA A 140 0.19 -1.09 -14.51
C ALA A 140 1.38 -1.26 -15.47
N LEU A 141 1.67 -2.48 -15.90
CA LEU A 141 2.75 -2.81 -16.84
C LEU A 141 2.23 -3.18 -18.23
N GLU A 142 0.97 -3.64 -18.29
CA GLU A 142 0.30 -4.01 -19.54
C GLU A 142 -1.21 -3.82 -19.44
N GLY A 143 -1.84 -3.40 -20.54
CA GLY A 143 -3.29 -3.26 -20.62
C GLY A 143 -3.99 -4.62 -20.64
N ARG A 144 -5.24 -4.67 -20.12
CA ARG A 144 -6.08 -5.87 -20.12
C ARG A 144 -7.49 -5.53 -20.56
N ALA A 145 -8.02 -6.32 -21.49
CA ALA A 145 -9.41 -6.19 -21.92
C ALA A 145 -10.36 -6.27 -20.72
N GLY A 146 -11.37 -5.42 -20.70
CA GLY A 146 -12.36 -5.34 -19.61
C GLY A 146 -11.84 -4.73 -18.31
N SER A 147 -10.57 -4.31 -18.23
CA SER A 147 -9.96 -3.78 -17.02
C SER A 147 -9.39 -2.37 -17.20
N SER A 148 -9.86 -1.64 -18.21
CA SER A 148 -9.29 -0.34 -18.58
C SER A 148 -9.30 0.68 -17.44
N GLY A 149 -10.37 0.76 -16.65
CA GLY A 149 -10.45 1.65 -15.50
C GLY A 149 -9.43 1.32 -14.41
N TYR A 150 -9.27 0.03 -14.07
CA TYR A 150 -8.26 -0.40 -13.08
C TYR A 150 -6.85 -0.17 -13.58
N CYS A 151 -6.57 -0.58 -14.84
CA CYS A 151 -5.27 -0.31 -15.46
C CYS A 151 -4.96 1.19 -15.43
N ALA A 152 -5.90 2.05 -15.84
CA ALA A 152 -5.72 3.51 -15.83
C ALA A 152 -5.34 4.03 -14.43
N SER A 153 -6.05 3.58 -13.37
CA SER A 153 -5.76 3.98 -11.99
C SER A 153 -4.35 3.58 -11.54
N LYS A 154 -3.90 2.38 -11.93
CA LYS A 154 -2.58 1.86 -11.55
C LYS A 154 -1.45 2.41 -12.40
N TYR A 155 -1.65 2.66 -13.72
CA TYR A 155 -0.69 3.39 -14.56
C TYR A 155 -0.49 4.83 -14.07
N ALA A 156 -1.56 5.52 -13.69
CA ALA A 156 -1.45 6.87 -13.12
C ALA A 156 -0.60 6.87 -11.84
N ALA A 157 -0.79 5.87 -10.97
CA ALA A 157 -0.01 5.72 -9.75
C ALA A 157 1.48 5.39 -10.04
N VAL A 158 1.81 4.74 -11.17
CA VAL A 158 3.21 4.56 -11.62
C VAL A 158 3.84 5.91 -11.93
N GLY A 159 3.24 6.70 -12.83
CA GLY A 159 3.79 8.00 -13.20
C GLY A 159 3.97 8.94 -11.99
N PHE A 160 3.02 8.90 -11.04
CA PHE A 160 3.18 9.61 -9.77
C PHE A 160 4.38 9.07 -8.97
N THR A 161 4.52 7.74 -8.84
CA THR A 161 5.59 7.11 -8.05
C THR A 161 6.98 7.42 -8.61
N GLU A 162 7.14 7.36 -9.93
CA GLU A 162 8.39 7.70 -10.62
C GLU A 162 8.79 9.16 -10.40
N SER A 163 7.83 10.10 -10.53
CA SER A 163 8.06 11.52 -10.28
C SER A 163 8.42 11.78 -8.82
N LEU A 164 7.67 11.19 -7.89
CA LEU A 164 7.94 11.31 -6.46
C LEU A 164 9.33 10.78 -6.08
N ARG A 165 9.80 9.72 -6.73
CA ARG A 165 11.14 9.16 -6.49
C ARG A 165 12.23 10.18 -6.77
N LEU A 166 12.10 10.91 -7.89
CA LEU A 166 13.04 11.98 -8.26
C LEU A 166 13.01 13.15 -7.24
N GLU A 167 11.82 13.51 -6.76
CA GLU A 167 11.66 14.57 -5.75
C GLU A 167 12.19 14.17 -4.37
N ALA A 168 12.11 12.88 -4.02
CA ALA A 168 12.50 12.36 -2.72
C ALA A 168 14.01 12.02 -2.62
N GLN A 169 14.65 11.72 -3.74
CA GLN A 169 16.05 11.30 -3.80
C GLN A 169 17.04 12.30 -3.15
N PRO A 170 16.94 13.62 -3.41
CA PRO A 170 17.84 14.60 -2.77
C PRO A 170 17.73 14.66 -1.25
N GLU A 171 16.62 14.18 -0.70
CA GLU A 171 16.29 14.20 0.73
C GLU A 171 16.66 12.89 1.45
N ASN A 172 17.38 11.98 0.78
CA ASN A 172 17.72 10.65 1.30
C ASN A 172 16.47 9.83 1.68
N ILE A 173 15.39 9.97 0.90
CA ILE A 173 14.14 9.24 1.06
C ILE A 173 13.98 8.31 -0.14
N LYS A 174 13.78 7.01 0.12
CA LYS A 174 13.58 6.01 -0.92
C LYS A 174 12.09 5.89 -1.28
N VAL A 175 11.77 5.71 -2.56
CA VAL A 175 10.42 5.45 -3.03
C VAL A 175 10.43 4.18 -3.85
N LEU A 176 9.78 3.13 -3.34
CA LEU A 176 9.73 1.81 -3.96
C LEU A 176 8.34 1.57 -4.55
N ALA A 177 8.32 1.03 -5.76
CA ALA A 177 7.13 0.57 -6.45
C ALA A 177 7.05 -0.95 -6.37
N VAL A 178 5.91 -1.49 -5.94
CA VAL A 178 5.69 -2.94 -5.87
C VAL A 178 4.56 -3.31 -6.82
N TYR A 179 4.81 -4.25 -7.72
CA TYR A 179 3.87 -4.70 -8.75
C TYR A 179 3.45 -6.15 -8.52
N PRO A 180 2.54 -6.42 -7.59
CA PRO A 180 2.04 -7.78 -7.42
C PRO A 180 1.13 -8.17 -8.59
N GLY A 181 1.21 -9.44 -8.98
CA GLY A 181 0.21 -10.10 -9.79
C GLY A 181 -1.05 -10.41 -8.99
N GLY A 182 -1.92 -11.28 -9.53
CA GLY A 182 -3.14 -11.71 -8.83
C GLY A 182 -2.81 -12.35 -7.48
N MET A 183 -3.54 -11.93 -6.42
CA MET A 183 -3.44 -12.45 -5.06
C MET A 183 -4.80 -12.94 -4.57
N GLN A 184 -4.82 -14.01 -3.78
CA GLN A 184 -6.02 -14.53 -3.13
C GLN A 184 -6.42 -13.63 -1.96
N THR A 185 -7.13 -12.53 -2.28
CA THR A 185 -7.54 -11.52 -1.30
C THR A 185 -9.01 -11.17 -1.47
N HIS A 186 -9.57 -10.48 -0.48
CA HIS A 186 -10.90 -9.88 -0.51
C HIS A 186 -11.10 -8.80 -1.59
N LEU A 187 -10.06 -8.47 -2.35
CA LEU A 187 -10.17 -7.55 -3.49
C LEU A 187 -11.15 -8.06 -4.55
N PHE A 188 -11.29 -9.39 -4.65
CA PHE A 188 -12.11 -10.09 -5.63
C PHE A 188 -13.40 -10.70 -5.05
N ASP A 189 -13.87 -10.24 -3.87
CA ASP A 189 -15.08 -10.82 -3.23
C ASP A 189 -16.33 -10.65 -4.08
N GLU A 190 -16.46 -9.55 -4.82
CA GLU A 190 -17.62 -9.30 -5.70
C GLU A 190 -17.64 -10.26 -6.91
N GLN A 191 -16.49 -10.53 -7.49
CA GLN A 191 -16.34 -11.46 -8.62
C GLN A 191 -14.94 -12.03 -8.68
N LYS A 192 -14.81 -13.32 -8.39
CA LYS A 192 -13.53 -14.01 -8.52
C LYS A 192 -13.17 -14.23 -9.99
N PRO A 193 -11.94 -13.87 -10.42
CA PRO A 193 -11.42 -14.24 -11.73
C PRO A 193 -11.41 -15.77 -11.94
N ALA A 194 -11.52 -16.23 -13.17
CA ALA A 194 -11.60 -17.66 -13.50
C ALA A 194 -10.36 -18.45 -13.04
N ASP A 195 -9.21 -17.81 -12.93
CA ASP A 195 -7.94 -18.39 -12.49
C ASP A 195 -7.56 -18.01 -11.04
N TYR A 196 -8.54 -17.58 -10.23
CA TYR A 196 -8.32 -17.11 -8.85
C TYR A 196 -7.58 -18.14 -7.98
N ASP A 197 -7.89 -19.42 -8.13
CA ASP A 197 -7.24 -20.50 -7.35
C ASP A 197 -5.73 -20.62 -7.63
N LYS A 198 -5.26 -20.04 -8.75
CA LYS A 198 -3.85 -19.98 -9.12
C LYS A 198 -3.16 -18.71 -8.64
N TYR A 199 -3.89 -17.80 -7.99
CA TYR A 199 -3.33 -16.56 -7.50
C TYR A 199 -2.41 -16.80 -6.30
N MET A 200 -1.45 -15.90 -6.10
CA MET A 200 -0.49 -15.97 -5.00
C MET A 200 -1.19 -15.78 -3.64
N ALA A 201 -0.67 -16.45 -2.62
CA ALA A 201 -1.04 -16.12 -1.24
C ALA A 201 -0.53 -14.71 -0.88
N PRO A 202 -1.30 -13.89 -0.14
CA PRO A 202 -0.84 -12.58 0.31
C PRO A 202 0.47 -12.63 1.11
N ASP A 203 0.67 -13.68 1.90
CA ASP A 203 1.88 -13.89 2.70
C ASP A 203 3.14 -14.00 1.82
N PHE A 204 3.06 -14.70 0.69
CA PHE A 204 4.17 -14.79 -0.25
C PHE A 204 4.60 -13.41 -0.76
N VAL A 205 3.62 -12.54 -1.05
CA VAL A 205 3.89 -11.17 -1.52
C VAL A 205 4.46 -10.31 -0.39
N ALA A 206 3.92 -10.44 0.83
CA ALA A 206 4.42 -9.73 2.01
C ALA A 206 5.88 -10.12 2.34
N GLU A 207 6.21 -11.40 2.28
CA GLU A 207 7.58 -11.90 2.48
C GLU A 207 8.55 -11.38 1.40
N ALA A 208 8.11 -11.30 0.16
CA ALA A 208 8.92 -10.73 -0.92
C ALA A 208 9.20 -9.24 -0.68
N ILE A 209 8.21 -8.47 -0.22
CA ILE A 209 8.36 -7.04 0.09
C ILE A 209 9.35 -6.82 1.23
N ILE A 210 9.20 -7.55 2.34
CA ILE A 210 10.12 -7.40 3.48
C ILE A 210 11.52 -7.91 3.13
N GLY A 211 11.62 -8.99 2.35
CA GLY A 211 12.89 -9.48 1.82
C GLY A 211 13.62 -8.43 0.99
N ASN A 212 12.88 -7.71 0.13
CA ASN A 212 13.46 -6.59 -0.63
C ASN A 212 13.94 -5.45 0.27
N LEU A 213 13.15 -5.07 1.28
CA LEU A 213 13.52 -4.01 2.24
C LEU A 213 14.79 -4.34 3.04
N LYS A 214 15.04 -5.63 3.32
CA LYS A 214 16.22 -6.09 4.05
C LYS A 214 17.50 -6.04 3.22
N LYS A 215 17.42 -5.95 1.88
CA LYS A 215 18.60 -5.83 1.02
C LYS A 215 19.38 -4.56 1.35
N GLU A 216 20.66 -4.55 1.12
CA GLU A 216 21.52 -3.36 1.20
C GLU A 216 21.04 -2.30 0.20
N ASN A 217 20.77 -2.74 -1.04
CA ASN A 217 20.21 -1.94 -2.12
C ASN A 217 18.85 -2.54 -2.51
N PRO A 218 17.73 -2.11 -1.93
CA PRO A 218 16.41 -2.56 -2.32
C PRO A 218 16.10 -2.23 -3.79
N GLU A 219 15.46 -3.14 -4.48
CA GLU A 219 14.93 -2.89 -5.82
C GLU A 219 13.85 -1.81 -5.74
N GLU A 220 14.00 -0.77 -6.55
CA GLU A 220 13.03 0.32 -6.63
C GLU A 220 11.74 -0.10 -7.33
N GLU A 221 11.83 -1.07 -8.26
CA GLU A 221 10.73 -1.64 -9.03
C GLU A 221 10.64 -3.15 -8.74
N LEU A 222 9.87 -3.53 -7.73
CA LEU A 222 9.72 -4.93 -7.33
C LEU A 222 8.52 -5.58 -8.02
N ILE A 223 8.76 -6.39 -9.03
CA ILE A 223 7.72 -7.15 -9.74
C ILE A 223 7.59 -8.53 -9.12
N ILE A 224 6.38 -8.87 -8.60
CA ILE A 224 6.10 -10.15 -7.97
C ILE A 224 5.05 -10.87 -8.79
N ARG A 225 5.44 -11.95 -9.44
CA ARG A 225 4.57 -12.80 -10.25
C ARG A 225 4.52 -14.21 -9.66
N ARG A 226 3.43 -14.91 -9.94
CA ARG A 226 3.39 -16.36 -9.69
C ARG A 226 4.45 -17.05 -10.54
N VAL A 227 5.10 -18.02 -9.96
CA VAL A 227 6.03 -18.93 -10.64
C VAL A 227 5.24 -19.98 -11.42
#